data_ba24d5fc7b61d557b04370dbccea11c7
#
_entry.id   ba24d5fc7b61d557b04370dbccea11c7
#
_cell.length_a   1.000
_cell.length_b   1.000
_cell.length_c   1.000
_cell.angle_alpha   90.00
_cell.angle_beta   90.00
_cell.angle_gamma   90.00
#
_symmetry.space_group_name_H-M   'P 1'
#
loop_
_entity.id
_entity.type
_entity.pdbx_description
1 polymer ?
#
loop_
_entity_poly.entity_id
_entity_poly.type
_entity_poly.pdbx_seq_one_letter_code
_entity_poly.pdbx_strand_id
1 'polypeptide(L)'
;MAQVWLAEHSGAEPLRRLPSQQRSRQRVERILDAAGDLVAERGYEATTTSLIARRARVSPGSFYQFFADKRAAVKALSARNLAVFAERLNEMLADDRFEHWWDTVDVAFDAYVDLCRHHPGFRAVRFGDIVDTHLLDPTQDNDSVVAGRIVSLLHVRFGVVDTPELRLAVLTTTKVADALIKFAFSRTPEGDEEVLMQGRRMLRIHLEGYVQLGGAGDPEPS
;
A
#
# COMPACT_ATOMS: atom_id res chain seq x y z
N MET A 1 -5.97 12.78 9.21
CA MET A 1 -5.54 12.79 7.79
C MET A 1 -5.93 11.49 7.08
N ALA A 2 -5.68 10.29 7.61
CA ALA A 2 -6.09 9.01 6.99
C ALA A 2 -7.59 8.89 6.64
N GLN A 3 -8.48 9.61 7.34
CA GLN A 3 -9.93 9.55 7.11
C GLN A 3 -10.43 10.37 5.91
N VAL A 4 -9.76 11.47 5.58
CA VAL A 4 -10.07 12.27 4.39
C VAL A 4 -9.66 11.48 3.15
N TRP A 5 -8.55 10.77 3.26
CA TRP A 5 -8.02 9.96 2.17
C TRP A 5 -8.90 8.73 1.84
N LEU A 6 -9.49 8.06 2.86
CA LEU A 6 -10.44 6.96 2.66
C LEU A 6 -11.73 7.40 1.96
N ALA A 7 -12.17 8.66 2.16
CA ALA A 7 -13.36 9.20 1.53
C ALA A 7 -13.12 9.64 0.07
N GLU A 8 -11.89 10.04 -0.28
CA GLU A 8 -11.57 10.60 -1.59
C GLU A 8 -11.12 9.56 -2.62
N HIS A 9 -10.66 8.36 -2.18
CA HIS A 9 -10.01 7.38 -3.07
C HIS A 9 -10.66 6.00 -3.11
N SER A 10 -11.73 5.74 -2.36
CA SER A 10 -12.45 4.46 -2.40
C SER A 10 -13.70 4.55 -3.27
N GLY A 11 -13.57 4.26 -4.55
CA GLY A 11 -14.68 4.19 -5.50
C GLY A 11 -15.70 3.06 -5.27
N ALA A 12 -15.61 2.33 -4.17
CA ALA A 12 -16.65 1.45 -3.66
C ALA A 12 -16.60 1.51 -2.14
N GLU A 13 -17.64 2.05 -1.50
CA GLU A 13 -17.73 2.16 -0.05
C GLU A 13 -17.63 0.78 0.62
N PRO A 14 -16.47 0.41 1.22
CA PRO A 14 -16.35 -0.85 1.96
C PRO A 14 -17.11 -0.78 3.30
N LEU A 15 -17.44 0.44 3.76
CA LEU A 15 -18.18 0.70 4.99
C LEU A 15 -19.64 1.05 4.69
N ARG A 16 -20.58 0.28 5.21
CA ARG A 16 -22.02 0.60 5.16
C ARG A 16 -22.39 1.91 5.86
N ARG A 17 -21.59 2.35 6.83
CA ARG A 17 -21.80 3.56 7.60
C ARG A 17 -20.45 4.13 8.06
N LEU A 18 -20.19 5.38 7.73
CA LEU A 18 -19.04 6.13 8.25
C LEU A 18 -19.19 6.34 9.76
N PRO A 19 -18.21 5.97 10.58
CA PRO A 19 -18.28 6.18 12.02
C PRO A 19 -18.13 7.66 12.37
N SER A 20 -19.20 8.29 12.80
CA SER A 20 -19.21 9.71 13.23
C SER A 20 -18.72 9.94 14.66
N GLN A 21 -18.67 8.91 15.49
CA GLN A 21 -18.29 8.98 16.91
C GLN A 21 -17.02 8.21 17.19
N GLN A 22 -16.18 8.68 18.10
CA GLN A 22 -14.90 8.06 18.50
C GLN A 22 -15.06 6.57 18.88
N ARG A 23 -16.11 6.20 19.60
CA ARG A 23 -16.40 4.79 19.98
C ARG A 23 -16.66 3.90 18.76
N SER A 24 -17.31 4.43 17.73
CA SER A 24 -17.57 3.70 16.49
C SER A 24 -16.29 3.50 15.70
N ARG A 25 -15.41 4.50 15.67
CA ARG A 25 -14.09 4.40 15.04
C ARG A 25 -13.24 3.32 15.69
N GLN A 26 -13.16 3.30 17.03
CA GLN A 26 -12.43 2.27 17.78
C GLN A 26 -12.98 0.85 17.53
N ARG A 27 -14.29 0.69 17.28
CA ARG A 27 -14.87 -0.61 16.92
C ARG A 27 -14.44 -1.04 15.53
N VAL A 28 -14.46 -0.13 14.55
CA VAL A 28 -13.97 -0.39 13.18
C VAL A 28 -12.50 -0.80 13.23
N GLU A 29 -11.64 -0.05 13.90
CA GLU A 29 -10.22 -0.39 14.04
C GLU A 29 -10.02 -1.80 14.62
N ARG A 30 -10.71 -2.14 15.73
CA ARG A 30 -10.62 -3.49 16.30
C ARG A 30 -11.09 -4.59 15.36
N ILE A 31 -12.09 -4.31 14.49
CA ILE A 31 -12.56 -5.27 13.49
C ILE A 31 -11.50 -5.46 12.43
N LEU A 32 -10.87 -4.38 11.96
CA LEU A 32 -9.80 -4.43 10.95
C LEU A 32 -8.55 -5.14 11.48
N ASP A 33 -8.14 -4.85 12.71
CA ASP A 33 -7.01 -5.53 13.36
C ASP A 33 -7.29 -7.03 13.51
N ALA A 34 -8.48 -7.40 14.00
CA ALA A 34 -8.89 -8.78 14.12
C ALA A 34 -8.96 -9.52 12.78
N ALA A 35 -9.36 -8.82 11.71
CA ALA A 35 -9.36 -9.39 10.35
C ALA A 35 -7.92 -9.66 9.88
N GLY A 36 -7.01 -8.70 10.07
CA GLY A 36 -5.59 -8.85 9.73
C GLY A 36 -4.93 -10.00 10.47
N ASP A 37 -5.11 -10.07 11.79
CA ASP A 37 -4.56 -11.14 12.62
C ASP A 37 -5.05 -12.52 12.17
N LEU A 38 -6.37 -12.66 11.92
CA LEU A 38 -6.96 -13.94 11.51
C LEU A 38 -6.51 -14.36 10.11
N VAL A 39 -6.35 -13.41 9.19
CA VAL A 39 -5.79 -13.71 7.86
C VAL A 39 -4.33 -14.12 7.97
N ALA A 40 -3.55 -13.48 8.84
CA ALA A 40 -2.16 -13.87 9.11
C ALA A 40 -2.03 -15.28 9.69
N GLU A 41 -2.92 -15.63 10.67
CA GLU A 41 -2.86 -16.90 11.39
C GLU A 41 -3.34 -18.10 10.57
N ARG A 42 -4.35 -17.94 9.73
CA ARG A 42 -5.07 -19.05 9.09
C ARG A 42 -5.43 -18.88 7.62
N GLY A 43 -5.04 -17.77 7.01
CA GLY A 43 -5.38 -17.40 5.64
C GLY A 43 -6.79 -16.83 5.48
N TYR A 44 -7.03 -16.25 4.32
CA TYR A 44 -8.31 -15.58 4.00
C TYR A 44 -9.50 -16.55 4.00
N GLU A 45 -9.35 -17.74 3.39
CA GLU A 45 -10.45 -18.69 3.24
C GLU A 45 -10.98 -19.22 4.59
N ALA A 46 -10.08 -19.51 5.53
CA ALA A 46 -10.45 -19.99 6.87
C ALA A 46 -10.92 -18.87 7.82
N THR A 47 -10.82 -17.61 7.40
CA THR A 47 -11.31 -16.46 8.17
C THR A 47 -12.80 -16.24 7.91
N THR A 48 -13.60 -16.08 8.97
CA THR A 48 -15.05 -15.86 8.90
C THR A 48 -15.47 -14.60 9.66
N THR A 49 -16.62 -14.00 9.32
CA THR A 49 -17.17 -12.84 10.03
C THR A 49 -17.38 -13.11 11.52
N SER A 50 -17.82 -14.31 11.87
CA SER A 50 -18.00 -14.73 13.27
C SER A 50 -16.68 -14.79 14.04
N LEU A 51 -15.61 -15.26 13.41
CA LEU A 51 -14.27 -15.25 14.00
C LEU A 51 -13.75 -13.84 14.19
N ILE A 52 -13.93 -12.98 13.18
CA ILE A 52 -13.52 -11.55 13.24
C ILE A 52 -14.27 -10.84 14.38
N ALA A 53 -15.61 -10.97 14.43
CA ALA A 53 -16.41 -10.34 15.48
C ALA A 53 -15.99 -10.80 16.89
N ARG A 54 -15.76 -12.10 17.07
CA ARG A 54 -15.29 -12.68 18.34
C ARG A 54 -13.92 -12.14 18.74
N ARG A 55 -12.94 -12.12 17.81
CA ARG A 55 -11.59 -11.61 18.05
C ARG A 55 -11.61 -10.11 18.36
N ALA A 56 -12.41 -9.33 17.64
CA ALA A 56 -12.61 -7.89 17.84
C ALA A 56 -13.39 -7.55 19.12
N ARG A 57 -13.96 -8.55 19.81
CA ARG A 57 -14.83 -8.39 20.99
C ARG A 57 -16.03 -7.49 20.68
N VAL A 58 -16.69 -7.72 19.53
CA VAL A 58 -17.93 -7.05 19.13
C VAL A 58 -19.02 -8.08 18.88
N SER A 59 -20.29 -7.68 19.00
CA SER A 59 -21.38 -8.56 18.61
C SER A 59 -21.44 -8.75 17.08
N PRO A 60 -21.95 -9.86 16.57
CA PRO A 60 -22.18 -10.03 15.13
C PRO A 60 -23.00 -8.90 14.51
N GLY A 61 -24.04 -8.42 15.22
CA GLY A 61 -24.81 -7.25 14.77
C GLY A 61 -23.98 -5.98 14.65
N SER A 62 -23.03 -5.77 15.57
CA SER A 62 -22.08 -4.64 15.47
C SER A 62 -21.12 -4.77 14.28
N PHE A 63 -20.68 -5.98 13.93
CA PHE A 63 -19.90 -6.20 12.73
C PHE A 63 -20.69 -5.81 11.48
N TYR A 64 -21.92 -6.33 11.34
CA TYR A 64 -22.77 -6.08 10.17
C TYR A 64 -23.29 -4.65 10.06
N GLN A 65 -23.21 -3.84 11.13
CA GLN A 65 -23.42 -2.39 11.03
C GLN A 65 -22.37 -1.69 10.15
N PHE A 66 -21.13 -2.19 10.15
CA PHE A 66 -20.03 -1.55 9.44
C PHE A 66 -19.67 -2.27 8.15
N PHE A 67 -19.69 -3.60 8.13
CA PHE A 67 -19.23 -4.41 7.00
C PHE A 67 -20.31 -5.39 6.57
N ALA A 68 -20.51 -5.50 5.24
CA ALA A 68 -21.49 -6.46 4.69
C ALA A 68 -21.08 -7.92 4.93
N ASP A 69 -19.77 -8.19 4.84
CA ASP A 69 -19.17 -9.51 4.93
C ASP A 69 -17.66 -9.40 5.27
N LYS A 70 -16.96 -10.55 5.31
CA LYS A 70 -15.50 -10.57 5.55
C LYS A 70 -14.72 -9.86 4.46
N ARG A 71 -15.19 -9.90 3.21
CA ARG A 71 -14.57 -9.30 2.06
C ARG A 71 -14.53 -7.77 2.20
N ALA A 72 -15.67 -7.17 2.60
CA ALA A 72 -15.75 -5.75 2.87
C ALA A 72 -14.78 -5.31 3.97
N ALA A 73 -14.67 -6.11 5.05
CA ALA A 73 -13.73 -5.83 6.14
C ALA A 73 -12.26 -5.93 5.68
N VAL A 74 -11.91 -6.95 4.90
CA VAL A 74 -10.53 -7.12 4.39
C VAL A 74 -10.20 -6.06 3.34
N LYS A 75 -11.16 -5.65 2.49
CA LYS A 75 -10.98 -4.52 1.56
C LYS A 75 -10.72 -3.21 2.30
N ALA A 76 -11.47 -2.95 3.38
CA ALA A 76 -11.25 -1.77 4.22
C ALA A 76 -9.89 -1.83 4.95
N LEU A 77 -9.45 -3.02 5.37
CA LEU A 77 -8.11 -3.21 5.93
C LEU A 77 -7.02 -2.91 4.91
N SER A 78 -7.15 -3.40 3.68
CA SER A 78 -6.21 -3.09 2.59
C SER A 78 -6.12 -1.58 2.32
N ALA A 79 -7.26 -0.88 2.27
CA ALA A 79 -7.30 0.58 2.11
C ALA A 79 -6.66 1.32 3.31
N ARG A 80 -6.89 0.86 4.56
CA ARG A 80 -6.21 1.38 5.74
C ARG A 80 -4.69 1.19 5.65
N ASN A 81 -4.25 0.01 5.24
CA ASN A 81 -2.83 -0.31 5.09
C ASN A 81 -2.15 0.58 4.04
N LEU A 82 -2.84 0.87 2.93
CA LEU A 82 -2.37 1.84 1.94
C LEU A 82 -2.22 3.25 2.53
N ALA A 83 -3.20 3.70 3.34
CA ALA A 83 -3.13 5.01 4.01
C ALA A 83 -1.95 5.08 5.00
N VAL A 84 -1.72 4.02 5.79
CA VAL A 84 -0.58 3.92 6.71
C VAL A 84 0.75 3.96 5.94
N PHE A 85 0.84 3.24 4.83
CA PHE A 85 2.03 3.28 3.96
C PHE A 85 2.26 4.68 3.39
N ALA A 86 1.22 5.33 2.86
CA ALA A 86 1.34 6.69 2.32
C ALA A 86 1.77 7.72 3.38
N GLU A 87 1.28 7.59 4.61
CA GLU A 87 1.69 8.44 5.73
C GLU A 87 3.17 8.20 6.10
N ARG A 88 3.57 6.92 6.23
CA ARG A 88 4.96 6.55 6.50
C ARG A 88 5.92 7.02 5.41
N LEU A 89 5.54 6.85 4.14
CA LEU A 89 6.31 7.34 3.01
C LEU A 89 6.48 8.87 3.04
N ASN A 90 5.39 9.61 3.33
CA ASN A 90 5.47 11.07 3.45
C ASN A 90 6.37 11.52 4.61
N GLU A 91 6.33 10.84 5.77
CA GLU A 91 7.22 11.11 6.90
C GLU A 91 8.69 10.91 6.51
N MET A 92 9.00 9.79 5.87
CA MET A 92 10.37 9.47 5.46
C MET A 92 10.89 10.40 4.36
N LEU A 93 10.00 10.87 3.46
CA LEU A 93 10.35 11.82 2.39
C LEU A 93 10.35 13.29 2.83
N ALA A 94 9.91 13.61 4.05
CA ALA A 94 9.99 14.97 4.59
C ALA A 94 11.43 15.44 4.84
N ASP A 95 12.40 14.52 4.82
CA ASP A 95 13.82 14.81 4.94
C ASP A 95 14.39 15.35 3.60
N ASP A 96 14.98 16.54 3.61
CA ASP A 96 15.52 17.20 2.42
C ASP A 96 16.87 16.64 1.95
N ARG A 97 17.39 15.56 2.59
CA ARG A 97 18.70 14.96 2.29
C ARG A 97 18.72 14.09 1.02
N PHE A 98 17.61 13.94 0.33
CA PHE A 98 17.56 13.15 -0.91
C PHE A 98 18.12 13.96 -2.09
N GLU A 99 19.23 13.48 -2.62
CA GLU A 99 19.94 14.15 -3.73
C GLU A 99 19.57 13.54 -5.08
N HIS A 100 19.09 12.28 -5.08
CA HIS A 100 18.85 11.51 -6.29
C HIS A 100 17.44 10.93 -6.36
N TRP A 101 16.92 10.76 -7.56
CA TRP A 101 15.58 10.18 -7.77
C TRP A 101 15.42 8.77 -7.19
N TRP A 102 16.47 7.97 -7.20
CA TRP A 102 16.42 6.62 -6.63
C TRP A 102 16.29 6.60 -5.12
N ASP A 103 16.66 7.65 -4.41
CA ASP A 103 16.45 7.75 -2.96
C ASP A 103 14.95 7.67 -2.63
N THR A 104 14.08 8.23 -3.51
CA THR A 104 12.62 8.10 -3.37
C THR A 104 12.16 6.64 -3.50
N VAL A 105 12.75 5.89 -4.44
CA VAL A 105 12.42 4.48 -4.66
C VAL A 105 12.90 3.63 -3.47
N ASP A 106 14.12 3.87 -3.01
CA ASP A 106 14.70 3.18 -1.85
C ASP A 106 13.87 3.44 -0.59
N VAL A 107 13.48 4.70 -0.35
CA VAL A 107 12.62 5.07 0.79
C VAL A 107 11.25 4.43 0.70
N ALA A 108 10.63 4.37 -0.48
CA ALA A 108 9.34 3.70 -0.65
C ALA A 108 9.45 2.20 -0.36
N PHE A 109 10.52 1.57 -0.82
CA PHE A 109 10.81 0.16 -0.54
C PHE A 109 11.03 -0.07 0.96
N ASP A 110 11.83 0.77 1.62
CA ASP A 110 12.12 0.68 3.05
C ASP A 110 10.88 0.90 3.92
N ALA A 111 10.05 1.88 3.58
CA ALA A 111 8.79 2.11 4.26
C ALA A 111 7.88 0.88 4.22
N TYR A 112 7.84 0.19 3.07
CA TYR A 112 7.05 -1.02 2.92
C TYR A 112 7.61 -2.20 3.73
N VAL A 113 8.93 -2.41 3.69
CA VAL A 113 9.62 -3.44 4.49
C VAL A 113 9.44 -3.19 5.98
N ASP A 114 9.57 -1.94 6.43
CA ASP A 114 9.38 -1.54 7.83
C ASP A 114 7.96 -1.88 8.32
N LEU A 115 6.94 -1.56 7.54
CA LEU A 115 5.56 -1.92 7.86
C LEU A 115 5.34 -3.43 7.90
N CYS A 116 5.95 -4.18 6.99
CA CYS A 116 5.89 -5.65 7.01
C CYS A 116 6.57 -6.26 8.25
N ARG A 117 7.63 -5.63 8.78
CA ARG A 117 8.34 -6.06 10.00
C ARG A 117 7.52 -5.84 11.25
N HIS A 118 6.90 -4.66 11.37
CA HIS A 118 6.28 -4.21 12.62
C HIS A 118 4.78 -4.47 12.70
N HIS A 119 4.11 -4.78 11.57
CA HIS A 119 2.66 -4.95 11.50
C HIS A 119 2.26 -6.28 10.83
N PRO A 120 2.06 -7.37 11.60
CA PRO A 120 1.68 -8.68 11.05
C PRO A 120 0.40 -8.63 10.18
N GLY A 121 -0.59 -7.83 10.58
CA GLY A 121 -1.81 -7.62 9.80
C GLY A 121 -1.57 -6.92 8.46
N PHE A 122 -0.58 -6.02 8.39
CA PHE A 122 -0.14 -5.41 7.14
C PHE A 122 0.51 -6.46 6.22
N ARG A 123 1.37 -7.31 6.77
CA ARG A 123 2.02 -8.39 6.01
C ARG A 123 1.02 -9.39 5.45
N ALA A 124 -0.05 -9.67 6.18
CA ALA A 124 -1.07 -10.64 5.79
C ALA A 124 -2.05 -10.11 4.74
N VAL A 125 -2.38 -8.82 4.81
CA VAL A 125 -3.31 -8.14 3.88
C VAL A 125 -2.66 -6.84 3.44
N ARG A 126 -1.85 -6.94 2.39
CA ARG A 126 -1.22 -5.78 1.80
C ARG A 126 -2.18 -5.07 0.86
N PHE A 127 -1.87 -3.81 0.56
CA PHE A 127 -2.72 -3.02 -0.33
C PHE A 127 -2.69 -3.51 -1.80
N GLY A 128 -1.69 -4.30 -2.20
CA GLY A 128 -1.61 -4.95 -3.52
C GLY A 128 -2.21 -6.35 -3.58
N ASP A 129 -2.62 -6.94 -2.44
CA ASP A 129 -3.19 -8.29 -2.42
C ASP A 129 -4.58 -8.30 -3.09
N ILE A 130 -4.73 -9.16 -4.08
CA ILE A 130 -6.00 -9.47 -4.69
C ILE A 130 -6.74 -10.41 -3.75
N VAL A 131 -7.65 -9.86 -2.96
CA VAL A 131 -8.49 -10.65 -2.03
C VAL A 131 -9.55 -11.45 -2.80
N ASP A 132 -9.90 -11.02 -4.02
CA ASP A 132 -10.83 -11.70 -4.89
C ASP A 132 -10.71 -11.15 -6.32
N THR A 133 -10.46 -12.02 -7.29
CA THR A 133 -10.33 -11.68 -8.72
C THR A 133 -11.60 -11.05 -9.32
N HIS A 134 -12.77 -11.23 -8.69
CA HIS A 134 -14.03 -10.59 -9.09
C HIS A 134 -14.17 -9.15 -8.59
N LEU A 135 -13.20 -8.63 -7.81
CA LEU A 135 -13.19 -7.27 -7.27
C LEU A 135 -12.30 -6.31 -8.04
N LEU A 136 -11.66 -6.77 -9.08
CA LEU A 136 -10.82 -5.91 -9.90
C LEU A 136 -11.71 -4.89 -10.63
N ASP A 137 -11.82 -3.70 -10.04
CA ASP A 137 -11.95 -2.51 -10.84
C ASP A 137 -10.55 -2.20 -11.37
N PRO A 138 -10.26 -2.43 -12.66
CA PRO A 138 -8.93 -2.19 -13.23
C PRO A 138 -8.50 -0.73 -13.14
N THR A 139 -9.45 0.17 -12.84
CA THR A 139 -9.25 1.63 -12.80
C THR A 139 -8.88 2.14 -11.41
N GLN A 140 -8.96 1.31 -10.35
CA GLN A 140 -8.73 1.72 -8.96
C GLN A 140 -7.91 0.68 -8.16
N ASP A 141 -6.95 0.07 -8.79
CA ASP A 141 -5.93 -0.76 -8.15
C ASP A 141 -5.06 0.10 -7.22
N ASN A 142 -4.91 -0.33 -5.96
CA ASN A 142 -4.08 0.36 -4.97
C ASN A 142 -2.62 0.54 -5.41
N ASP A 143 -2.08 -0.40 -6.21
CA ASP A 143 -0.73 -0.27 -6.77
C ASP A 143 -0.65 0.89 -7.77
N SER A 144 -1.71 1.15 -8.54
CA SER A 144 -1.79 2.32 -9.43
C SER A 144 -1.79 3.63 -8.65
N VAL A 145 -2.41 3.65 -7.46
CA VAL A 145 -2.38 4.82 -6.56
C VAL A 145 -0.98 5.05 -6.02
N VAL A 146 -0.29 3.98 -5.58
CA VAL A 146 1.10 4.05 -5.10
C VAL A 146 2.02 4.51 -6.23
N ALA A 147 1.92 3.89 -7.41
CA ALA A 147 2.73 4.24 -8.57
C ALA A 147 2.53 5.71 -8.98
N GLY A 148 1.27 6.18 -9.05
CA GLY A 148 0.95 7.58 -9.34
C GLY A 148 1.56 8.54 -8.32
N ARG A 149 1.59 8.18 -7.04
CA ARG A 149 2.22 8.99 -6.00
C ARG A 149 3.73 9.06 -6.18
N ILE A 150 4.38 7.93 -6.47
CA ILE A 150 5.83 7.87 -6.73
C ILE A 150 6.18 8.73 -7.96
N VAL A 151 5.45 8.60 -9.08
CA VAL A 151 5.67 9.43 -10.28
C VAL A 151 5.54 10.92 -9.96
N SER A 152 4.49 11.32 -9.21
CA SER A 152 4.31 12.71 -8.79
C SER A 152 5.47 13.22 -7.94
N LEU A 153 6.02 12.41 -7.04
CA LEU A 153 7.18 12.76 -6.22
C LEU A 153 8.44 12.90 -7.07
N LEU A 154 8.68 11.98 -8.01
CA LEU A 154 9.82 12.05 -8.94
C LEU A 154 9.74 13.32 -9.79
N HIS A 155 8.55 13.65 -10.30
CA HIS A 155 8.33 14.86 -11.08
C HIS A 155 8.58 16.14 -10.27
N VAL A 156 7.92 16.27 -9.12
CA VAL A 156 7.95 17.50 -8.31
C VAL A 156 9.33 17.74 -7.70
N ARG A 157 10.00 16.68 -7.25
CA ARG A 157 11.25 16.82 -6.49
C ARG A 157 12.51 16.81 -7.36
N PHE A 158 12.51 16.02 -8.43
CA PHE A 158 13.69 15.81 -9.27
C PHE A 158 13.52 16.27 -10.72
N GLY A 159 12.36 16.84 -11.07
CA GLY A 159 12.09 17.29 -12.44
C GLY A 159 12.03 16.15 -13.46
N VAL A 160 11.75 14.92 -13.00
CA VAL A 160 11.59 13.77 -13.90
C VAL A 160 10.38 13.99 -14.80
N VAL A 161 10.55 13.76 -16.11
CA VAL A 161 9.45 13.92 -17.08
C VAL A 161 8.42 12.84 -16.88
N ASP A 162 7.17 13.25 -16.64
CA ASP A 162 6.05 12.33 -16.46
C ASP A 162 5.53 11.83 -17.82
N THR A 163 5.95 10.63 -18.22
CA THR A 163 5.56 9.99 -19.48
C THR A 163 4.70 8.74 -19.22
N PRO A 164 3.88 8.29 -20.19
CA PRO A 164 3.14 7.04 -20.10
C PRO A 164 4.05 5.83 -19.84
N GLU A 165 5.24 5.82 -20.43
CA GLU A 165 6.25 4.76 -20.27
C GLU A 165 6.79 4.73 -18.85
N LEU A 166 7.12 5.89 -18.26
CA LEU A 166 7.54 6.01 -16.87
C LEU A 166 6.41 5.53 -15.93
N ARG A 167 5.17 5.95 -16.16
CA ARG A 167 4.02 5.50 -15.34
C ARG A 167 3.87 3.99 -15.35
N LEU A 168 3.97 3.37 -16.53
CA LEU A 168 3.91 1.91 -16.66
C LEU A 168 5.11 1.24 -15.98
N ALA A 169 6.32 1.76 -16.14
CA ALA A 169 7.52 1.25 -15.50
C ALA A 169 7.42 1.32 -13.97
N VAL A 170 6.95 2.44 -13.40
CA VAL A 170 6.76 2.58 -11.95
C VAL A 170 5.67 1.64 -11.44
N LEU A 171 4.56 1.48 -12.16
CA LEU A 171 3.51 0.51 -11.80
C LEU A 171 4.04 -0.92 -11.80
N THR A 172 4.77 -1.31 -12.85
CA THR A 172 5.41 -2.63 -12.94
C THR A 172 6.40 -2.83 -11.79
N THR A 173 7.21 -1.81 -11.49
CA THR A 173 8.17 -1.80 -10.38
C THR A 173 7.46 -2.02 -9.04
N THR A 174 6.32 -1.37 -8.81
CA THR A 174 5.51 -1.54 -7.59
C THR A 174 5.02 -2.98 -7.44
N LYS A 175 4.53 -3.60 -8.51
CA LYS A 175 4.11 -5.00 -8.52
C LYS A 175 5.27 -5.97 -8.25
N VAL A 176 6.43 -5.73 -8.86
CA VAL A 176 7.63 -6.54 -8.65
C VAL A 176 8.16 -6.37 -7.22
N ALA A 177 8.16 -5.15 -6.68
CA ALA A 177 8.56 -4.89 -5.30
C ALA A 177 7.70 -5.68 -4.31
N ASP A 178 6.37 -5.67 -4.48
CA ASP A 178 5.45 -6.46 -3.64
C ASP A 178 5.79 -7.96 -3.69
N ALA A 179 6.02 -8.51 -4.87
CA ALA A 179 6.36 -9.92 -5.04
C ALA A 179 7.70 -10.28 -4.38
N LEU A 180 8.73 -9.43 -4.52
CA LEU A 180 10.05 -9.63 -3.92
C LEU A 180 10.01 -9.53 -2.39
N ILE A 181 9.31 -8.55 -1.86
CA ILE A 181 9.12 -8.39 -0.41
C ILE A 181 8.36 -9.60 0.14
N LYS A 182 7.29 -10.05 -0.54
CA LYS A 182 6.58 -11.29 -0.17
C LYS A 182 7.50 -12.50 -0.12
N PHE A 183 8.34 -12.65 -1.12
CA PHE A 183 9.32 -13.73 -1.16
C PHE A 183 10.32 -13.63 0.00
N ALA A 184 10.88 -12.44 0.28
CA ALA A 184 11.79 -12.23 1.40
C ALA A 184 11.17 -12.65 2.75
N PHE A 185 9.93 -12.23 3.01
CA PHE A 185 9.21 -12.56 4.25
C PHE A 185 8.69 -14.01 4.31
N SER A 186 8.62 -14.73 3.19
CA SER A 186 8.36 -16.17 3.19
C SER A 186 9.57 -17.00 3.61
N ARG A 187 10.79 -16.45 3.51
CA ARG A 187 12.04 -17.10 3.87
C ARG A 187 12.40 -16.91 5.34
N THR A 188 12.25 -15.68 5.85
CA THR A 188 12.47 -15.36 7.26
C THR A 188 11.39 -14.41 7.78
N PRO A 189 11.03 -14.47 9.08
CA PRO A 189 10.03 -13.58 9.65
C PRO A 189 10.37 -12.08 9.56
N GLU A 190 11.65 -11.74 9.56
CA GLU A 190 12.17 -10.37 9.50
C GLU A 190 12.37 -9.87 8.06
N GLY A 191 12.17 -10.77 7.07
CA GLY A 191 12.51 -10.54 5.66
C GLY A 191 13.99 -10.86 5.38
N ASP A 192 14.22 -11.74 4.41
CA ASP A 192 15.57 -12.13 4.00
C ASP A 192 16.32 -10.94 3.38
N GLU A 193 17.34 -10.45 4.07
CA GLU A 193 18.08 -9.24 3.68
C GLU A 193 18.76 -9.36 2.31
N GLU A 194 19.22 -10.55 1.95
CA GLU A 194 19.84 -10.76 0.63
C GLU A 194 18.81 -10.59 -0.48
N VAL A 195 17.61 -11.13 -0.31
CA VAL A 195 16.49 -10.95 -1.25
C VAL A 195 16.07 -9.48 -1.33
N LEU A 196 15.97 -8.80 -0.18
CA LEU A 196 15.60 -7.39 -0.13
C LEU A 196 16.64 -6.51 -0.83
N MET A 197 17.93 -6.76 -0.61
CA MET A 197 19.02 -6.03 -1.26
C MET A 197 19.03 -6.26 -2.78
N GLN A 198 18.90 -7.51 -3.23
CA GLN A 198 18.82 -7.83 -4.65
C GLN A 198 17.58 -7.22 -5.31
N GLY A 199 16.44 -7.27 -4.61
CA GLY A 199 15.19 -6.65 -5.07
C GLY A 199 15.37 -5.17 -5.33
N ARG A 200 15.89 -4.42 -4.36
CA ARG A 200 16.15 -2.98 -4.45
C ARG A 200 17.04 -2.64 -5.64
N ARG A 201 18.13 -3.40 -5.83
CA ARG A 201 19.03 -3.22 -6.97
C ARG A 201 18.31 -3.45 -8.31
N MET A 202 17.49 -4.49 -8.43
CA MET A 202 16.74 -4.79 -9.65
C MET A 202 15.75 -3.66 -10.00
N LEU A 203 15.00 -3.16 -9.00
CA LEU A 203 14.02 -2.09 -9.21
C LEU A 203 14.70 -0.81 -9.70
N ARG A 204 15.85 -0.45 -9.11
CA ARG A 204 16.63 0.71 -9.51
C ARG A 204 17.11 0.61 -10.96
N ILE A 205 17.75 -0.51 -11.33
CA ILE A 205 18.25 -0.74 -12.70
C ILE A 205 17.10 -0.68 -13.71
N HIS A 206 15.94 -1.26 -13.36
CA HIS A 206 14.78 -1.22 -14.26
C HIS A 206 14.30 0.22 -14.49
N LEU A 207 14.14 1.02 -13.45
CA LEU A 207 13.63 2.40 -13.56
C LEU A 207 14.63 3.35 -14.22
N GLU A 208 15.94 3.11 -14.11
CA GLU A 208 16.98 3.94 -14.71
C GLU A 208 16.79 4.11 -16.21
N GLY A 209 16.28 3.09 -16.90
CA GLY A 209 15.97 3.14 -18.34
C GLY A 209 14.79 4.02 -18.72
N TYR A 210 13.98 4.48 -17.76
CA TYR A 210 12.76 5.26 -18.02
C TYR A 210 12.79 6.66 -17.39
N VAL A 211 13.71 6.90 -16.45
CA VAL A 211 13.85 8.20 -15.79
C VAL A 211 14.61 9.16 -16.71
N GLN A 212 13.90 10.15 -17.23
CA GLN A 212 14.46 11.26 -17.99
C GLN A 212 14.35 12.52 -17.14
N LEU A 213 15.50 13.13 -16.82
CA LEU A 213 15.52 14.43 -16.17
C LEU A 213 15.18 15.48 -17.23
N GLY A 214 14.22 16.35 -16.95
CA GLY A 214 13.93 17.50 -17.81
C GLY A 214 15.19 18.37 -17.90
N GLY A 215 15.87 18.34 -19.03
CA GLY A 215 17.03 19.19 -19.27
C GLY A 215 16.61 20.65 -19.17
N ALA A 216 17.38 21.48 -18.49
CA ALA A 216 17.37 22.91 -18.71
C ALA A 216 17.57 23.12 -20.23
N GLY A 217 16.56 23.72 -20.88
CA GLY A 217 16.48 23.78 -22.35
C GLY A 217 17.80 24.03 -23.02
N ASP A 218 18.13 23.18 -23.98
CA ASP A 218 19.10 23.56 -25.00
C ASP A 218 18.59 24.82 -25.69
N PRO A 219 19.40 25.89 -25.77
CA PRO A 219 19.01 27.05 -26.56
C PRO A 219 18.93 26.58 -28.02
N GLU A 220 17.78 26.83 -28.66
CA GLU A 220 17.60 26.60 -30.11
C GLU A 220 18.84 27.18 -30.88
N PRO A 221 19.41 26.39 -31.80
CA PRO A 221 20.44 26.93 -32.68
C PRO A 221 19.79 27.96 -33.61
N SER A 222 20.31 29.19 -33.52
CA SER A 222 19.98 30.36 -34.37
C SER A 222 20.37 30.13 -35.80
#